data_8c7bd09ec725f845438d62da76cdd694
#
_entry.id   8c7bd09ec725f845438d62da76cdd694
#
_cell.length_a   1.000
_cell.length_b   1.000
_cell.length_c   1.000
_cell.angle_alpha   90.00
_cell.angle_beta   90.00
_cell.angle_gamma   90.00
#
_symmetry.space_group_name_H-M   'P 1'
#
loop_
_entity.id
_entity.type
_entity.pdbx_description
1 polymer ?
#
loop_
_entity_poly.entity_id
_entity_poly.type
_entity_poly.pdbx_seq_one_letter_code
_entity_poly.pdbx_strand_id
1 'polypeptide(L)'
;MKNKWCVNVVFLFFFGICVCACTQDSNSSNNSRWSEEKIQEWYDNQPWLVGCNYIPATAINQIEMWSAVTFDSEQIDKELSWAHELGFNTLRVFLSSVVWQNDATGMKKRVDEFLNICRKYSIRPMFVFFDDCWNPESAYGKQPEPKPGVHNSGWVQDPSCSLRKDTLTLYPFLQEYIKDIVRT
;
A
#
# COMPACT_ATOMS: atom_id res chain seq x y z
N MET A 1 -38.12 -2.52 -90.89
CA MET A 1 -37.72 -3.49 -89.89
C MET A 1 -36.35 -3.07 -89.39
N LYS A 2 -36.27 -2.48 -88.21
CA LYS A 2 -35.01 -1.92 -87.66
C LYS A 2 -34.83 -2.54 -86.24
N ASN A 3 -33.78 -3.36 -86.14
CA ASN A 3 -33.34 -3.95 -84.91
C ASN A 3 -32.65 -2.89 -84.02
N LYS A 4 -33.15 -2.67 -82.81
CA LYS A 4 -32.46 -1.86 -81.80
C LYS A 4 -31.74 -2.81 -80.84
N TRP A 5 -30.44 -2.71 -80.77
CA TRP A 5 -29.59 -3.35 -79.75
C TRP A 5 -29.63 -2.52 -78.47
N CYS A 6 -30.07 -3.11 -77.40
CA CYS A 6 -29.89 -2.54 -76.04
C CYS A 6 -28.55 -2.99 -75.50
N VAL A 7 -27.67 -2.03 -75.29
CA VAL A 7 -26.42 -2.26 -74.58
C VAL A 7 -26.68 -2.09 -73.10
N ASN A 8 -26.63 -3.17 -72.30
CA ASN A 8 -26.67 -3.14 -70.86
C ASN A 8 -25.27 -2.79 -70.36
N VAL A 9 -25.13 -1.58 -69.77
CA VAL A 9 -23.94 -1.16 -69.02
C VAL A 9 -24.10 -1.65 -67.57
N VAL A 10 -23.33 -2.65 -67.24
CA VAL A 10 -23.23 -3.12 -65.83
C VAL A 10 -22.23 -2.24 -65.11
N PHE A 11 -22.71 -1.40 -64.17
CA PHE A 11 -21.87 -0.67 -63.25
C PHE A 11 -21.46 -1.58 -62.08
N LEU A 12 -20.20 -2.03 -62.09
CA LEU A 12 -19.59 -2.69 -60.92
C LEU A 12 -19.17 -1.63 -59.90
N PHE A 13 -19.94 -1.52 -58.83
CA PHE A 13 -19.55 -0.75 -57.65
C PHE A 13 -18.51 -1.54 -56.86
N PHE A 14 -17.26 -1.15 -56.96
CA PHE A 14 -16.22 -1.59 -56.02
C PHE A 14 -16.43 -0.90 -54.69
N PHE A 15 -17.01 -1.62 -53.69
CA PHE A 15 -17.02 -1.22 -52.30
C PHE A 15 -15.63 -1.51 -51.73
N GLY A 16 -14.79 -0.47 -51.69
CA GLY A 16 -13.52 -0.52 -50.99
C GLY A 16 -13.77 -0.57 -49.50
N ILE A 17 -13.68 -1.74 -48.87
CA ILE A 17 -13.64 -1.89 -47.43
C ILE A 17 -12.28 -1.38 -46.96
N CYS A 18 -12.23 -0.14 -46.50
CA CYS A 18 -11.09 0.41 -45.76
C CYS A 18 -11.06 -0.25 -44.39
N VAL A 19 -10.33 -1.34 -44.24
CA VAL A 19 -10.00 -1.93 -42.94
C VAL A 19 -8.97 -1.00 -42.29
N CYS A 20 -9.43 -0.02 -41.51
CA CYS A 20 -8.58 0.67 -40.58
C CYS A 20 -8.13 -0.36 -39.53
N ALA A 21 -6.96 -0.95 -39.76
CA ALA A 21 -6.25 -1.65 -38.68
C ALA A 21 -5.82 -0.60 -37.67
N CYS A 22 -6.63 -0.42 -36.62
CA CYS A 22 -6.16 0.21 -35.39
C CYS A 22 -5.09 -0.72 -34.82
N THR A 23 -3.83 -0.41 -35.10
CA THR A 23 -2.73 -0.91 -34.29
C THR A 23 -2.88 -0.29 -32.94
N GLN A 24 -3.47 -1.04 -32.00
CA GLN A 24 -3.34 -0.72 -30.58
C GLN A 24 -1.86 -0.81 -30.26
N ASP A 25 -1.24 0.35 -30.05
CA ASP A 25 0.06 0.43 -29.42
C ASP A 25 -0.03 -0.21 -28.04
N SER A 26 0.39 -1.47 -27.95
CA SER A 26 0.53 -2.23 -26.71
C SER A 26 1.77 -1.78 -25.93
N ASN A 27 1.93 -0.48 -25.72
CA ASN A 27 2.83 0.11 -24.75
C ASN A 27 2.07 0.57 -23.50
N SER A 28 1.10 -0.23 -23.03
CA SER A 28 0.69 -0.14 -21.64
C SER A 28 1.77 -0.85 -20.82
N SER A 29 2.51 -0.09 -20.03
CA SER A 29 3.34 -0.60 -18.94
C SER A 29 2.61 -1.76 -18.26
N ASN A 30 3.28 -2.91 -18.17
CA ASN A 30 2.76 -4.20 -17.72
C ASN A 30 2.39 -4.15 -16.21
N ASN A 31 1.42 -3.32 -15.87
CA ASN A 31 0.83 -3.20 -14.53
C ASN A 31 -0.53 -3.92 -14.51
N SER A 32 -0.58 -5.07 -15.20
CA SER A 32 -1.78 -5.90 -15.21
C SER A 32 -1.96 -6.56 -13.85
N ARG A 33 -3.20 -6.52 -13.36
CA ARG A 33 -3.61 -7.32 -12.18
C ARG A 33 -3.16 -8.78 -12.40
N TRP A 34 -2.70 -9.42 -11.34
CA TRP A 34 -2.41 -10.86 -11.38
C TRP A 34 -3.64 -11.64 -11.80
N SER A 35 -3.46 -12.71 -12.56
CA SER A 35 -4.54 -13.66 -12.87
C SER A 35 -4.93 -14.45 -11.61
N GLU A 36 -6.13 -15.05 -11.64
CA GLU A 36 -6.62 -15.88 -10.52
C GLU A 36 -5.68 -17.05 -10.26
N GLU A 37 -5.18 -17.71 -11.31
CA GLU A 37 -4.25 -18.84 -11.21
C GLU A 37 -2.95 -18.41 -10.52
N LYS A 38 -2.39 -17.26 -10.90
CA LYS A 38 -1.15 -16.74 -10.29
C LYS A 38 -1.33 -16.39 -8.83
N ILE A 39 -2.48 -15.82 -8.46
CA ILE A 39 -2.80 -15.51 -7.05
C ILE A 39 -2.97 -16.79 -6.26
N GLN A 40 -3.66 -17.80 -6.82
CA GLN A 40 -3.88 -19.08 -6.16
C GLN A 40 -2.56 -19.84 -5.96
N GLU A 41 -1.73 -19.92 -7.00
CA GLU A 41 -0.39 -20.53 -6.90
C GLU A 41 0.47 -19.85 -5.82
N TRP A 42 0.46 -18.52 -5.79
CA TRP A 42 1.17 -17.76 -4.75
C TRP A 42 0.63 -18.09 -3.36
N TYR A 43 -0.70 -18.13 -3.19
CA TYR A 43 -1.35 -18.41 -1.90
C TYR A 43 -1.03 -19.83 -1.40
N ASP A 44 -1.13 -20.83 -2.26
CA ASP A 44 -0.89 -22.23 -1.93
C ASP A 44 0.58 -22.49 -1.48
N ASN A 45 1.49 -21.65 -1.92
CA ASN A 45 2.90 -21.68 -1.54
C ASN A 45 3.20 -20.87 -0.25
N GLN A 46 2.21 -20.21 0.37
CA GLN A 46 2.45 -19.51 1.63
C GLN A 46 2.33 -20.43 2.83
N PRO A 47 3.19 -20.27 3.86
CA PRO A 47 3.01 -20.94 5.12
C PRO A 47 1.75 -20.46 5.82
N TRP A 48 1.22 -21.26 6.74
CA TRP A 48 0.16 -20.78 7.64
C TRP A 48 0.69 -19.59 8.44
N LEU A 49 -0.04 -18.45 8.38
CA LEU A 49 0.37 -17.22 9.02
C LEU A 49 -0.05 -17.22 10.50
N VAL A 50 0.94 -17.03 11.39
CA VAL A 50 0.77 -16.91 12.84
C VAL A 50 1.43 -15.63 13.30
N GLY A 51 0.69 -14.78 14.00
CA GLY A 51 1.22 -13.49 14.44
C GLY A 51 0.21 -12.63 15.18
N CYS A 52 0.57 -11.37 15.41
CA CYS A 52 -0.24 -10.42 16.17
C CYS A 52 -0.12 -8.99 15.60
N ASN A 53 -0.91 -8.06 16.16
CA ASN A 53 -0.63 -6.64 16.02
C ASN A 53 0.67 -6.32 16.78
N TYR A 54 1.53 -5.52 16.17
CA TYR A 54 2.82 -5.18 16.77
C TYR A 54 3.04 -3.67 16.83
N ILE A 55 3.49 -3.25 17.97
CA ILE A 55 4.10 -1.96 18.25
C ILE A 55 5.14 -2.21 19.36
N PRO A 56 6.36 -1.63 19.32
CA PRO A 56 7.35 -1.86 20.34
C PRO A 56 6.90 -1.30 21.71
N ALA A 57 7.28 -1.95 22.79
CA ALA A 57 6.91 -1.55 24.14
C ALA A 57 7.38 -0.13 24.53
N THR A 58 8.35 0.41 23.80
CA THR A 58 8.89 1.76 23.99
C THR A 58 8.12 2.85 23.25
N ALA A 59 7.11 2.49 22.43
CA ALA A 59 6.31 3.45 21.68
C ALA A 59 4.84 3.45 22.14
N ILE A 60 4.27 4.63 22.34
CA ILE A 60 2.86 4.82 22.72
C ILE A 60 1.93 4.51 21.53
N ASN A 61 2.33 4.89 20.32
CA ASN A 61 1.57 4.70 19.08
C ASN A 61 2.49 4.66 17.86
N GLN A 62 1.89 4.52 16.68
CA GLN A 62 2.64 4.45 15.40
C GLN A 62 3.46 5.71 15.11
N ILE A 63 3.11 6.88 15.65
CA ILE A 63 3.91 8.08 15.48
C ILE A 63 5.25 7.93 16.19
N GLU A 64 5.26 7.50 17.44
CA GLU A 64 6.49 7.25 18.19
C GLU A 64 7.29 6.08 17.62
N MET A 65 6.62 5.01 17.21
CA MET A 65 7.30 3.88 16.57
C MET A 65 8.14 4.30 15.37
N TRP A 66 7.68 5.28 14.59
CA TRP A 66 8.35 5.67 13.36
C TRP A 66 9.11 7.01 13.42
N SER A 67 9.03 7.76 14.50
CA SER A 67 9.72 9.05 14.64
C SER A 67 11.21 8.86 14.92
N ALA A 68 12.07 9.75 14.37
CA ALA A 68 13.53 9.65 14.50
C ALA A 68 14.04 9.68 15.94
N VAL A 69 13.32 10.35 16.84
CA VAL A 69 13.73 10.55 18.25
C VAL A 69 13.35 9.33 19.12
N THR A 70 12.35 8.55 18.72
CA THR A 70 11.75 7.49 19.54
C THR A 70 11.83 6.10 18.88
N PHE A 71 12.32 6.01 17.65
CA PHE A 71 12.56 4.74 16.97
C PHE A 71 13.64 3.93 17.71
N ASP A 72 13.29 2.75 18.17
CA ASP A 72 14.12 1.89 19.02
C ASP A 72 14.35 0.54 18.34
N SER A 73 15.37 0.47 17.48
CA SER A 73 15.71 -0.76 16.77
C SER A 73 16.19 -1.88 17.66
N GLU A 74 16.83 -1.55 18.80
CA GLU A 74 17.30 -2.55 19.76
C GLU A 74 16.12 -3.25 20.44
N GLN A 75 15.12 -2.48 20.88
CA GLN A 75 13.90 -3.06 21.46
C GLN A 75 13.11 -3.86 20.42
N ILE A 76 13.01 -3.35 19.19
CA ILE A 76 12.36 -4.08 18.09
C ILE A 76 13.07 -5.42 17.83
N ASP A 77 14.40 -5.43 17.72
CA ASP A 77 15.17 -6.66 17.49
C ASP A 77 14.94 -7.71 18.60
N LYS A 78 14.93 -7.25 19.86
CA LYS A 78 14.66 -8.10 21.02
C LYS A 78 13.24 -8.69 21.00
N GLU A 79 12.24 -7.88 20.73
CA GLU A 79 10.84 -8.33 20.71
C GLU A 79 10.54 -9.25 19.54
N LEU A 80 11.14 -9.00 18.37
CA LEU A 80 10.99 -9.88 17.23
C LEU A 80 11.71 -11.22 17.43
N SER A 81 12.81 -11.26 18.22
CA SER A 81 13.40 -12.54 18.60
C SER A 81 12.44 -13.37 19.43
N TRP A 82 11.75 -12.76 20.39
CA TRP A 82 10.73 -13.46 21.19
C TRP A 82 9.54 -13.92 20.33
N ALA A 83 9.07 -13.07 19.41
CA ALA A 83 8.00 -13.43 18.47
C ALA A 83 8.40 -14.66 17.65
N HIS A 84 9.63 -14.71 17.14
CA HIS A 84 10.16 -15.84 16.41
C HIS A 84 10.20 -17.12 17.26
N GLU A 85 10.69 -17.04 18.51
CA GLU A 85 10.73 -18.16 19.45
C GLU A 85 9.33 -18.73 19.75
N LEU A 86 8.29 -17.86 19.73
CA LEU A 86 6.88 -18.26 19.86
C LEU A 86 6.28 -18.83 18.56
N GLY A 87 7.03 -18.86 17.48
CA GLY A 87 6.59 -19.37 16.17
C GLY A 87 5.83 -18.36 15.32
N PHE A 88 5.93 -17.06 15.62
CA PHE A 88 5.33 -16.03 14.77
C PHE A 88 6.13 -15.88 13.46
N ASN A 89 5.41 -15.79 12.34
CA ASN A 89 5.96 -15.59 11.02
C ASN A 89 5.36 -14.38 10.29
N THR A 90 4.44 -13.68 10.93
CA THR A 90 3.88 -12.42 10.45
C THR A 90 3.57 -11.48 11.61
N LEU A 91 3.57 -10.16 11.32
CA LEU A 91 3.13 -9.12 12.25
C LEU A 91 2.30 -8.09 11.48
N ARG A 92 1.22 -7.59 12.09
CA ARG A 92 0.46 -6.46 11.55
C ARG A 92 0.97 -5.18 12.19
N VAL A 93 1.50 -4.28 11.35
CA VAL A 93 2.23 -3.08 11.78
C VAL A 93 1.64 -1.84 11.13
N PHE A 94 1.25 -0.86 11.93
CA PHE A 94 0.73 0.40 11.44
C PHE A 94 1.85 1.36 11.07
N LEU A 95 1.76 1.93 9.86
CA LEU A 95 2.60 3.03 9.43
C LEU A 95 2.02 4.38 9.89
N SER A 96 2.73 5.48 9.66
CA SER A 96 2.26 6.82 10.01
C SER A 96 2.44 7.82 8.89
N SER A 97 1.34 8.28 8.32
CA SER A 97 1.36 9.36 7.32
C SER A 97 1.83 10.69 7.91
N VAL A 98 1.61 10.88 9.21
CA VAL A 98 2.07 12.06 9.95
C VAL A 98 3.60 12.09 10.04
N VAL A 99 4.23 10.96 10.33
CA VAL A 99 5.70 10.87 10.35
C VAL A 99 6.27 11.00 8.93
N TRP A 100 5.65 10.34 7.95
CA TRP A 100 6.06 10.46 6.56
C TRP A 100 6.01 11.92 6.07
N GLN A 101 4.95 12.66 6.38
CA GLN A 101 4.81 14.05 5.98
C GLN A 101 5.93 14.95 6.55
N ASN A 102 6.41 14.64 7.75
CA ASN A 102 7.44 15.43 8.43
C ASN A 102 8.87 14.97 8.12
N ASP A 103 9.07 13.66 7.87
CA ASP A 103 10.39 13.05 7.63
C ASP A 103 10.29 11.81 6.73
N ALA A 104 9.86 11.98 5.48
CA ALA A 104 9.67 10.86 4.54
C ALA A 104 10.96 10.04 4.35
N THR A 105 12.09 10.71 4.14
CA THR A 105 13.38 10.03 3.92
C THR A 105 13.84 9.25 5.14
N GLY A 106 13.73 9.83 6.32
CA GLY A 106 14.10 9.16 7.57
C GLY A 106 13.15 8.02 7.91
N MET A 107 11.85 8.21 7.72
CA MET A 107 10.87 7.13 7.92
C MET A 107 11.15 5.93 7.02
N LYS A 108 11.45 6.12 5.74
CA LYS A 108 11.80 5.02 4.83
C LYS A 108 13.03 4.25 5.31
N LYS A 109 14.06 4.94 5.77
CA LYS A 109 15.25 4.27 6.36
C LYS A 109 14.90 3.41 7.57
N ARG A 110 14.02 3.91 8.45
CA ARG A 110 13.55 3.15 9.62
C ARG A 110 12.66 1.96 9.23
N VAL A 111 11.85 2.12 8.18
CA VAL A 111 11.09 1.00 7.59
C VAL A 111 12.03 -0.07 7.03
N ASP A 112 13.10 0.31 6.32
CA ASP A 112 14.11 -0.61 5.83
C ASP A 112 14.84 -1.33 6.97
N GLU A 113 15.20 -0.61 8.03
CA GLU A 113 15.82 -1.19 9.21
C GLU A 113 14.89 -2.21 9.89
N PHE A 114 13.61 -1.85 10.07
CA PHE A 114 12.60 -2.75 10.58
C PHE A 114 12.44 -4.01 9.70
N LEU A 115 12.40 -3.86 8.38
CA LEU A 115 12.33 -4.98 7.44
C LEU A 115 13.56 -5.89 7.51
N ASN A 116 14.74 -5.33 7.75
CA ASN A 116 15.97 -6.11 7.95
C ASN A 116 15.90 -6.92 9.24
N ILE A 117 15.37 -6.35 10.33
CA ILE A 117 15.13 -7.08 11.59
C ILE A 117 14.10 -8.20 11.36
N CYS A 118 12.98 -7.89 10.69
CA CYS A 118 11.97 -8.90 10.34
C CYS A 118 12.57 -10.07 9.53
N ARG A 119 13.42 -9.76 8.55
CA ARG A 119 14.10 -10.77 7.72
C ARG A 119 15.02 -11.67 8.55
N LYS A 120 15.75 -11.12 9.51
CA LYS A 120 16.61 -11.87 10.44
C LYS A 120 15.84 -12.99 11.17
N TYR A 121 14.58 -12.72 11.50
CA TYR A 121 13.71 -13.66 12.24
C TYR A 121 12.68 -14.38 11.35
N SER A 122 12.78 -14.27 10.03
CA SER A 122 11.83 -14.89 9.07
C SER A 122 10.38 -14.45 9.29
N ILE A 123 10.17 -13.24 9.78
CA ILE A 123 8.86 -12.61 9.98
C ILE A 123 8.52 -11.77 8.75
N ARG A 124 7.31 -11.91 8.20
CA ARG A 124 6.79 -11.12 7.09
C ARG A 124 5.79 -10.09 7.62
N PRO A 125 6.13 -8.80 7.74
CA PRO A 125 5.20 -7.82 8.25
C PRO A 125 4.10 -7.50 7.23
N MET A 126 2.88 -7.30 7.74
CA MET A 126 1.74 -6.74 7.02
C MET A 126 1.60 -5.28 7.42
N PHE A 127 2.01 -4.37 6.55
CA PHE A 127 1.87 -2.94 6.81
C PHE A 127 0.44 -2.46 6.62
N VAL A 128 -0.02 -1.66 7.57
CA VAL A 128 -1.32 -0.99 7.54
C VAL A 128 -1.08 0.50 7.38
N PHE A 129 -1.57 1.07 6.30
CA PHE A 129 -1.36 2.48 5.98
C PHE A 129 -2.23 3.43 6.80
N PHE A 130 -3.44 3.00 7.13
CA PHE A 130 -4.47 3.87 7.72
C PHE A 130 -5.16 3.23 8.90
N ASP A 131 -5.57 4.07 9.86
CA ASP A 131 -6.38 3.68 11.02
C ASP A 131 -7.51 4.69 11.23
N ASP A 132 -8.74 4.23 11.29
CA ASP A 132 -9.93 5.08 11.41
C ASP A 132 -10.49 5.12 12.85
N CYS A 133 -9.78 4.56 13.81
CA CYS A 133 -10.17 4.48 15.21
C CYS A 133 -9.37 5.45 16.09
N TRP A 134 -9.82 5.62 17.34
CA TRP A 134 -9.12 6.30 18.44
C TRP A 134 -9.11 7.83 18.35
N ASN A 135 -8.05 8.49 18.86
CA ASN A 135 -7.99 9.94 18.85
C ASN A 135 -7.99 10.49 17.40
N PRO A 136 -8.98 11.33 17.02
CA PRO A 136 -9.15 11.79 15.65
C PRO A 136 -8.08 12.78 15.17
N GLU A 137 -7.36 13.42 16.10
CA GLU A 137 -6.36 14.46 15.76
C GLU A 137 -4.95 13.96 16.09
N SER A 138 -4.33 13.30 15.10
CA SER A 138 -2.94 12.91 15.17
C SER A 138 -2.02 14.11 14.88
N ALA A 139 -0.97 14.26 15.66
CA ALA A 139 0.02 15.31 15.48
C ALA A 139 1.44 14.76 15.64
N TYR A 140 2.37 15.28 14.85
CA TYR A 140 3.78 14.92 14.95
C TYR A 140 4.40 15.43 16.27
N GLY A 141 5.34 14.65 16.81
CA GLY A 141 6.07 14.99 18.03
C GLY A 141 5.72 14.07 19.20
N LYS A 142 6.06 14.53 20.42
CA LYS A 142 5.83 13.76 21.64
C LYS A 142 4.33 13.46 21.81
N GLN A 143 4.02 12.19 22.03
CA GLN A 143 2.65 11.76 22.25
C GLN A 143 2.23 11.90 23.72
N PRO A 144 0.95 12.15 24.00
CA PRO A 144 0.45 12.20 25.36
C PRO A 144 0.48 10.81 26.00
N GLU A 145 0.80 10.76 27.30
CA GLU A 145 0.82 9.51 28.05
C GLU A 145 -0.55 8.81 28.00
N PRO A 146 -0.58 7.48 27.85
CA PRO A 146 -1.80 6.72 27.89
C PRO A 146 -2.51 6.85 29.24
N LYS A 147 -3.84 6.88 29.23
CA LYS A 147 -4.65 6.90 30.44
C LYS A 147 -4.64 5.51 31.10
N PRO A 148 -4.15 5.35 32.32
CA PRO A 148 -4.14 4.06 33.01
C PRO A 148 -5.53 3.39 33.04
N GLY A 149 -5.59 2.11 32.69
CA GLY A 149 -6.85 1.34 32.67
C GLY A 149 -7.80 1.66 31.50
N VAL A 150 -7.43 2.52 30.58
CA VAL A 150 -8.22 2.85 29.39
C VAL A 150 -7.55 2.25 28.15
N HIS A 151 -8.23 1.28 27.55
CA HIS A 151 -7.73 0.57 26.38
C HIS A 151 -7.39 1.52 25.22
N ASN A 152 -6.20 1.39 24.67
CA ASN A 152 -5.68 2.14 23.51
C ASN A 152 -5.82 3.68 23.62
N SER A 153 -5.78 4.22 24.81
CA SER A 153 -5.98 5.67 25.06
C SER A 153 -4.86 6.56 24.51
N GLY A 154 -3.72 6.00 24.13
CA GLY A 154 -2.62 6.69 23.45
C GLY A 154 -2.64 6.54 21.94
N TRP A 155 -3.56 5.76 21.37
CA TRP A 155 -3.62 5.51 19.94
C TRP A 155 -4.31 6.65 19.19
N VAL A 156 -3.94 6.83 17.93
CA VAL A 156 -4.41 7.94 17.10
C VAL A 156 -4.84 7.44 15.71
N GLN A 157 -5.76 8.19 15.09
CA GLN A 157 -6.16 7.95 13.71
C GLN A 157 -5.06 8.34 12.72
N ASP A 158 -5.05 7.67 11.58
CA ASP A 158 -4.20 8.02 10.45
C ASP A 158 -4.95 7.76 9.12
N PRO A 159 -5.16 8.77 8.27
CA PRO A 159 -4.84 10.18 8.47
C PRO A 159 -5.78 10.84 9.49
N SER A 160 -5.36 12.00 10.02
CA SER A 160 -6.15 12.76 10.98
C SER A 160 -7.54 13.16 10.44
N CYS A 161 -8.51 13.33 11.33
CA CYS A 161 -9.86 13.75 10.95
C CYS A 161 -9.88 15.13 10.27
N SER A 162 -9.01 16.04 10.67
CA SER A 162 -8.87 17.36 10.04
C SER A 162 -8.46 17.25 8.56
N LEU A 163 -7.49 16.40 8.24
CA LEU A 163 -7.07 16.18 6.84
C LEU A 163 -8.18 15.53 6.01
N ARG A 164 -8.98 14.64 6.58
CA ARG A 164 -10.08 13.94 5.88
C ARG A 164 -11.25 14.82 5.49
N LYS A 165 -11.37 16.02 6.08
CA LYS A 165 -12.44 16.99 5.72
C LYS A 165 -12.25 17.65 4.36
N ASP A 166 -11.03 17.68 3.86
CA ASP A 166 -10.68 18.22 2.54
C ASP A 166 -10.25 17.12 1.58
N THR A 167 -11.19 16.60 0.81
CA THR A 167 -10.95 15.51 -0.14
C THR A 167 -10.04 15.93 -1.31
N LEU A 168 -9.96 17.22 -1.63
CA LEU A 168 -9.10 17.71 -2.70
C LEU A 168 -7.62 17.63 -2.32
N THR A 169 -7.32 17.88 -1.06
CA THR A 169 -5.97 17.74 -0.50
C THR A 169 -5.67 16.28 -0.11
N LEU A 170 -6.66 15.58 0.43
CA LEU A 170 -6.50 14.23 0.95
C LEU A 170 -6.03 13.23 -0.11
N TYR A 171 -6.73 13.13 -1.26
CA TYR A 171 -6.42 12.09 -2.25
C TYR A 171 -5.02 12.20 -2.85
N PRO A 172 -4.53 13.37 -3.29
CA PRO A 172 -3.15 13.51 -3.73
C PRO A 172 -2.14 13.12 -2.64
N PHE A 173 -2.35 13.58 -1.41
CA PHE A 173 -1.50 13.25 -0.26
C PHE A 173 -1.40 11.73 -0.02
N LEU A 174 -2.55 11.03 0.06
CA LEU A 174 -2.56 9.59 0.27
C LEU A 174 -1.90 8.83 -0.89
N GLN A 175 -2.11 9.29 -2.12
CA GLN A 175 -1.52 8.69 -3.29
C GLN A 175 0.02 8.80 -3.29
N GLU A 176 0.54 9.95 -2.90
CA GLU A 176 1.99 10.18 -2.80
C GLU A 176 2.58 9.33 -1.67
N TYR A 177 1.98 9.35 -0.50
CA TYR A 177 2.41 8.55 0.66
C TYR A 177 2.47 7.05 0.34
N ILE A 178 1.39 6.49 -0.18
CA ILE A 178 1.35 5.06 -0.54
C ILE A 178 2.42 4.73 -1.59
N LYS A 179 2.51 5.53 -2.65
CA LYS A 179 3.48 5.28 -3.73
C LYS A 179 4.93 5.38 -3.26
N ASP A 180 5.22 6.33 -2.38
CA ASP A 180 6.58 6.53 -1.87
C ASP A 180 7.01 5.38 -0.96
N ILE A 181 6.14 4.92 -0.07
CA ILE A 181 6.43 3.78 0.81
C ILE A 181 6.51 2.45 0.03
N VAL A 182 5.60 2.19 -0.91
CA VAL A 182 5.59 0.91 -1.66
C VAL A 182 6.78 0.79 -2.62
N ARG A 183 7.43 1.90 -2.98
CA ARG A 183 8.62 1.92 -3.85
C ARG A 183 9.95 1.83 -3.07
N THR A 184 9.89 1.87 -1.76
CA THR A 184 11.06 1.69 -0.89
C THR A 184 11.42 0.21 -0.82
#